data_dbab5e419764d204efbf9fd339002954
#
_entry.id   dbab5e419764d204efbf9fd339002954
#
_cell.length_a   1.000
_cell.length_b   1.000
_cell.length_c   1.000
_cell.angle_alpha   90.00
_cell.angle_beta   90.00
_cell.angle_gamma   90.00
#
_symmetry.space_group_name_H-M   'P 1'
#
loop_
_entity.id
_entity.type
_entity.pdbx_description
1 polymer ?
#
loop_
_entity_poly.entity_id
_entity_poly.type
_entity_poly.pdbx_seq_one_letter_code
_entity_poly.pdbx_strand_id
1 'polypeptide(L)'
;MNLPLYTALSNNLRLRNLVFACLAFAGLLCLTLPAAARNTRIHLHTHYVPLKSVPLLEPGVVLEEGDSLPTTGRKYELKLYHLHTGESLDVVYRIGDVYIPEAMDKLNHFLRDHRTDDQSHYDPHEFDLLHNLMARLGRPQGMIDVVCGYRTPESNEYLRNLGPETGVAKHSQHIEAKAIDIRVPGIRTRRLRDAALSLQAGGVGYYPLSQFVHVDVGPVRHWTFDRHGEY
;
A
#
# COMPACT_ATOMS: atom_id res chain seq x y z
N MET A 1 -7.35 57.36 -26.97
CA MET A 1 -6.90 56.98 -28.33
C MET A 1 -6.76 55.46 -28.35
N ASN A 2 -7.78 54.85 -28.95
CA ASN A 2 -7.83 53.60 -29.73
C ASN A 2 -7.03 52.33 -29.30
N LEU A 3 -7.80 51.35 -28.82
CA LEU A 3 -7.65 49.92 -29.04
C LEU A 3 -7.47 49.55 -30.53
N PRO A 4 -6.91 48.38 -30.89
CA PRO A 4 -7.87 47.33 -31.28
C PRO A 4 -7.61 45.92 -30.68
N LEU A 5 -8.73 45.31 -30.33
CA LEU A 5 -9.07 43.89 -30.34
C LEU A 5 -8.84 43.24 -31.71
N TYR A 6 -8.85 41.91 -31.71
CA TYR A 6 -8.76 40.90 -32.80
C TYR A 6 -7.32 40.34 -32.98
N THR A 7 -7.11 39.05 -32.66
CA THR A 7 -7.57 37.84 -33.33
C THR A 7 -7.06 36.61 -32.55
N ALA A 8 -7.91 35.81 -32.01
CA ALA A 8 -7.62 34.48 -31.55
C ALA A 8 -8.85 33.57 -31.67
N LEU A 9 -9.25 33.28 -32.88
CA LEU A 9 -10.29 32.29 -33.19
C LEU A 9 -9.98 31.71 -34.58
N SER A 10 -9.24 30.63 -34.65
CA SER A 10 -9.31 29.67 -35.78
C SER A 10 -8.15 28.66 -35.68
N ASN A 11 -8.25 27.65 -34.89
CA ASN A 11 -7.44 26.42 -35.08
C ASN A 11 -8.04 25.18 -34.36
N ASN A 12 -9.35 25.11 -34.20
CA ASN A 12 -10.02 23.93 -33.63
C ASN A 12 -10.98 23.21 -34.60
N LEU A 13 -10.71 23.25 -35.89
CA LEU A 13 -11.61 22.61 -36.90
C LEU A 13 -10.91 21.59 -37.82
N ARG A 14 -9.72 21.14 -37.54
CA ARG A 14 -9.02 20.14 -38.38
C ARG A 14 -8.69 18.78 -37.74
N LEU A 15 -9.22 18.48 -36.54
CA LEU A 15 -8.99 17.20 -35.91
C LEU A 15 -10.23 16.31 -35.71
N ARG A 16 -11.35 16.63 -36.40
CA ARG A 16 -12.62 15.88 -36.30
C ARG A 16 -12.96 14.99 -37.52
N ASN A 17 -12.15 14.95 -38.57
CA ASN A 17 -12.49 14.23 -39.80
C ASN A 17 -11.52 13.09 -40.18
N LEU A 18 -10.87 12.44 -39.20
CA LEU A 18 -9.97 11.29 -39.49
C LEU A 18 -10.35 9.98 -38.77
N VAL A 19 -11.62 9.82 -38.36
CA VAL A 19 -12.11 8.59 -37.71
C VAL A 19 -13.26 7.90 -38.48
N PHE A 20 -13.63 8.39 -39.66
CA PHE A 20 -14.70 7.76 -40.47
C PHE A 20 -14.26 7.33 -41.87
N ALA A 21 -13.25 6.46 -41.96
CA ALA A 21 -12.94 5.80 -43.22
C ALA A 21 -12.17 4.47 -43.05
N CYS A 22 -12.72 3.53 -42.27
CA CYS A 22 -12.27 2.13 -42.28
C CYS A 22 -13.39 1.14 -41.86
N LEU A 23 -14.57 1.27 -42.46
CA LEU A 23 -15.63 0.28 -42.34
C LEU A 23 -16.39 0.14 -43.66
N ALA A 24 -15.76 -0.45 -44.65
CA ALA A 24 -16.43 -1.08 -45.78
C ALA A 24 -15.40 -1.88 -46.63
N PHE A 25 -15.12 -3.12 -46.23
CA PHE A 25 -14.76 -4.20 -47.16
C PHE A 25 -14.44 -5.47 -46.33
N ALA A 26 -15.44 -6.22 -45.97
CA ALA A 26 -15.34 -7.65 -45.70
C ALA A 26 -16.68 -8.31 -46.01
N GLY A 27 -16.94 -8.46 -47.31
CA GLY A 27 -18.01 -9.27 -47.80
C GLY A 27 -17.69 -10.76 -47.66
N LEU A 28 -18.62 -11.48 -47.09
CA LEU A 28 -19.07 -12.78 -47.42
C LEU A 28 -18.03 -13.85 -47.79
N LEU A 29 -17.55 -14.59 -46.78
CA LEU A 29 -17.14 -15.97 -46.95
C LEU A 29 -17.79 -16.81 -45.86
N CYS A 30 -18.98 -17.36 -46.20
CA CYS A 30 -19.75 -18.30 -45.38
C CYS A 30 -19.06 -19.67 -45.51
N LEU A 31 -18.12 -20.01 -44.64
CA LEU A 31 -17.60 -21.36 -44.46
C LEU A 31 -18.30 -21.96 -43.25
N THR A 32 -19.21 -22.89 -43.52
CA THR A 32 -19.88 -23.75 -42.55
C THR A 32 -18.85 -24.58 -41.80
N LEU A 33 -18.57 -24.22 -40.58
CA LEU A 33 -17.86 -25.07 -39.63
C LEU A 33 -18.87 -25.83 -38.79
N PRO A 34 -18.67 -27.10 -38.53
CA PRO A 34 -19.61 -27.93 -37.75
C PRO A 34 -19.55 -27.45 -36.28
N ALA A 35 -20.75 -27.28 -35.72
CA ALA A 35 -20.96 -26.98 -34.31
C ALA A 35 -20.54 -28.16 -33.43
N ALA A 36 -19.26 -28.20 -33.06
CA ALA A 36 -18.77 -28.98 -31.93
C ALA A 36 -18.27 -28.01 -30.88
N ALA A 37 -19.18 -27.21 -30.30
CA ALA A 37 -18.91 -26.46 -29.09
C ALA A 37 -18.74 -27.48 -27.95
N ARG A 38 -17.54 -28.04 -27.82
CA ARG A 38 -17.12 -28.68 -26.58
C ARG A 38 -17.04 -27.56 -25.52
N ASN A 39 -18.02 -27.60 -24.63
CA ASN A 39 -18.11 -26.80 -23.43
C ASN A 39 -16.93 -27.17 -22.51
N THR A 40 -15.74 -26.72 -22.85
CA THR A 40 -14.55 -26.85 -21.99
C THR A 40 -14.72 -25.86 -20.85
N ARG A 41 -15.42 -26.31 -19.78
CA ARG A 41 -15.31 -25.62 -18.49
C ARG A 41 -13.84 -25.66 -18.12
N ILE A 42 -13.15 -24.53 -18.33
CA ILE A 42 -11.85 -24.28 -17.74
C ILE A 42 -12.09 -24.18 -16.24
N HIS A 43 -11.91 -25.32 -15.55
CA HIS A 43 -11.74 -25.29 -14.10
C HIS A 43 -10.41 -24.59 -13.83
N LEU A 44 -10.48 -23.29 -13.62
CA LEU A 44 -9.39 -22.56 -12.97
C LEU A 44 -9.27 -23.15 -11.56
N HIS A 45 -8.45 -24.19 -11.42
CA HIS A 45 -7.91 -24.57 -10.13
C HIS A 45 -7.08 -23.36 -9.65
N THR A 46 -7.73 -22.48 -8.91
CA THR A 46 -6.99 -21.54 -8.06
C THR A 46 -6.25 -22.40 -7.04
N HIS A 47 -4.99 -22.71 -7.34
CA HIS A 47 -4.12 -23.31 -6.34
C HIS A 47 -4.07 -22.33 -5.17
N TYR A 48 -4.83 -22.64 -4.13
CA TYR A 48 -4.70 -22.00 -2.82
C TYR A 48 -3.31 -22.40 -2.31
N VAL A 49 -2.37 -21.47 -2.40
CA VAL A 49 -1.08 -21.63 -1.73
C VAL A 49 -1.32 -21.19 -0.28
N PRO A 50 -1.30 -22.12 0.69
CA PRO A 50 -1.52 -21.77 2.09
C PRO A 50 -0.43 -20.78 2.54
N LEU A 51 -0.83 -19.86 3.41
CA LEU A 51 0.11 -18.97 4.07
C LEU A 51 1.07 -19.82 4.91
N LYS A 52 2.37 -19.59 4.77
CA LYS A 52 3.37 -20.31 5.55
C LYS A 52 3.15 -20.07 7.04
N SER A 53 3.20 -21.13 7.83
CA SER A 53 3.30 -21.02 9.28
C SER A 53 4.72 -20.59 9.64
N VAL A 54 4.93 -19.29 9.80
CA VAL A 54 6.20 -18.72 10.26
C VAL A 54 5.98 -18.30 11.71
N PRO A 55 6.88 -18.68 12.63
CA PRO A 55 6.83 -18.15 13.99
C PRO A 55 6.88 -16.62 13.94
N LEU A 56 6.08 -15.95 14.76
CA LEU A 56 6.15 -14.51 14.89
C LEU A 56 7.47 -14.13 15.57
N LEU A 57 8.00 -12.98 15.18
CA LEU A 57 9.14 -12.38 15.84
C LEU A 57 8.69 -11.84 17.20
N GLU A 58 9.43 -12.19 18.25
CA GLU A 58 9.22 -11.57 19.55
C GLU A 58 9.65 -10.09 19.50
N PRO A 59 8.97 -9.21 20.26
CA PRO A 59 9.32 -7.80 20.33
C PRO A 59 10.78 -7.59 20.73
N GLY A 60 11.42 -6.58 20.13
CA GLY A 60 12.77 -6.18 20.46
C GLY A 60 12.82 -5.17 21.62
N VAL A 61 14.02 -4.81 22.03
CA VAL A 61 14.31 -3.84 23.07
C VAL A 61 14.92 -2.59 22.44
N VAL A 62 14.48 -1.42 22.86
CA VAL A 62 15.12 -0.14 22.51
C VAL A 62 16.32 0.05 23.42
N LEU A 63 17.49 0.41 22.87
CA LEU A 63 18.70 0.69 23.64
C LEU A 63 18.53 1.92 24.51
N GLU A 64 19.08 1.86 25.72
CA GLU A 64 19.27 3.04 26.58
C GLU A 64 20.49 3.84 26.12
N GLU A 65 20.55 5.13 26.51
CA GLU A 65 21.68 5.99 26.16
C GLU A 65 22.98 5.46 26.79
N GLY A 66 23.98 5.19 25.94
CA GLY A 66 25.27 4.63 26.35
C GLY A 66 25.46 3.15 26.08
N ASP A 67 24.42 2.42 25.70
CA ASP A 67 24.53 1.05 25.27
C ASP A 67 25.17 0.92 23.88
N SER A 68 25.98 -0.13 23.69
CA SER A 68 26.58 -0.41 22.38
C SER A 68 25.69 -1.36 21.56
N LEU A 69 25.61 -1.09 20.25
CA LEU A 69 24.90 -1.98 19.32
C LEU A 69 25.50 -3.41 19.36
N PRO A 70 24.67 -4.46 19.35
CA PRO A 70 25.16 -5.81 19.23
C PRO A 70 25.87 -6.01 17.89
N THR A 71 27.08 -6.56 17.93
CA THR A 71 27.86 -6.88 16.74
C THR A 71 27.50 -8.24 16.14
N THR A 72 26.78 -9.08 16.91
CA THR A 72 26.35 -10.41 16.53
C THR A 72 24.84 -10.58 16.73
N GLY A 73 24.22 -11.37 15.89
CA GLY A 73 22.79 -11.65 15.96
C GLY A 73 22.13 -11.67 14.57
N ARG A 74 20.90 -12.17 14.53
CA ARG A 74 20.07 -12.13 13.32
C ARG A 74 19.74 -10.69 12.99
N LYS A 75 19.95 -10.29 11.71
CA LYS A 75 19.56 -9.00 11.19
C LYS A 75 18.13 -9.07 10.66
N TYR A 76 17.36 -8.05 11.00
CA TYR A 76 16.00 -7.85 10.51
C TYR A 76 15.97 -6.59 9.67
N GLU A 77 15.52 -6.71 8.43
CA GLU A 77 15.55 -5.64 7.46
C GLU A 77 14.18 -5.40 6.83
N LEU A 78 13.97 -4.19 6.35
CA LEU A 78 12.82 -3.78 5.56
C LEU A 78 13.31 -3.06 4.31
N LYS A 79 12.59 -3.28 3.20
CA LYS A 79 12.74 -2.55 1.94
C LYS A 79 11.44 -1.83 1.65
N LEU A 80 11.49 -0.52 1.66
CA LEU A 80 10.34 0.35 1.56
C LEU A 80 10.45 1.27 0.35
N TYR A 81 9.33 1.53 -0.31
CA TYR A 81 9.19 2.55 -1.34
C TYR A 81 7.98 3.41 -1.03
N HIS A 82 8.15 4.73 -0.91
CA HIS A 82 7.07 5.65 -0.56
C HIS A 82 6.41 6.18 -1.83
N LEU A 83 5.12 5.86 -2.04
CA LEU A 83 4.39 6.17 -3.28
C LEU A 83 4.18 7.67 -3.53
N HIS A 84 4.19 8.51 -2.48
CA HIS A 84 3.99 9.95 -2.63
C HIS A 84 5.30 10.74 -2.74
N THR A 85 6.33 10.35 -1.98
CA THR A 85 7.63 11.07 -2.03
C THR A 85 8.58 10.51 -3.08
N GLY A 86 8.38 9.24 -3.53
CA GLY A 86 9.26 8.55 -4.44
C GLY A 86 10.57 8.06 -3.79
N GLU A 87 10.70 8.19 -2.48
CA GLU A 87 11.87 7.76 -1.74
C GLU A 87 11.90 6.24 -1.57
N SER A 88 13.11 5.68 -1.51
CA SER A 88 13.34 4.28 -1.19
C SER A 88 14.22 4.16 0.05
N LEU A 89 13.92 3.21 0.91
CA LEU A 89 14.70 2.90 2.09
C LEU A 89 14.94 1.39 2.18
N ASP A 90 16.22 0.99 2.26
CA ASP A 90 16.64 -0.37 2.59
C ASP A 90 17.39 -0.27 3.93
N VAL A 91 16.85 -0.87 4.97
CA VAL A 91 17.34 -0.65 6.33
C VAL A 91 17.31 -1.91 7.17
N VAL A 92 18.43 -2.21 7.84
CA VAL A 92 18.47 -3.15 8.97
C VAL A 92 18.02 -2.35 10.19
N TYR A 93 16.86 -2.66 10.72
CA TYR A 93 16.27 -1.90 11.81
C TYR A 93 16.47 -2.55 13.18
N ARG A 94 16.85 -3.85 13.20
CA ARG A 94 16.99 -4.63 14.43
C ARG A 94 18.09 -5.68 14.27
N ILE A 95 18.90 -5.91 15.31
CA ILE A 95 19.88 -6.99 15.38
C ILE A 95 19.63 -7.78 16.66
N GLY A 96 19.39 -9.10 16.54
CA GLY A 96 18.94 -9.90 17.68
C GLY A 96 17.68 -9.32 18.30
N ASP A 97 17.74 -8.94 19.57
CA ASP A 97 16.61 -8.35 20.29
C ASP A 97 16.71 -6.82 20.42
N VAL A 98 17.62 -6.17 19.68
CA VAL A 98 17.92 -4.75 19.83
C VAL A 98 17.54 -3.97 18.58
N TYR A 99 16.68 -2.95 18.73
CA TYR A 99 16.40 -1.97 17.69
C TYR A 99 17.57 -0.99 17.55
N ILE A 100 17.90 -0.63 16.33
CA ILE A 100 19.02 0.26 15.99
C ILE A 100 18.51 1.71 15.97
N PRO A 101 18.93 2.60 16.88
CA PRO A 101 18.40 3.96 16.99
C PRO A 101 18.48 4.75 15.69
N GLU A 102 19.63 4.70 14.98
CA GLU A 102 19.80 5.43 13.72
C GLU A 102 18.90 4.87 12.60
N ALA A 103 18.53 3.59 12.68
CA ALA A 103 17.57 3.00 11.75
C ALA A 103 16.14 3.45 12.09
N MET A 104 15.81 3.58 13.38
CA MET A 104 14.53 4.13 13.82
C MET A 104 14.37 5.58 13.34
N ASP A 105 15.40 6.41 13.47
CA ASP A 105 15.37 7.80 12.98
C ASP A 105 15.14 7.86 11.46
N LYS A 106 15.82 6.99 10.69
CA LYS A 106 15.60 6.90 9.24
C LYS A 106 14.18 6.48 8.90
N LEU A 107 13.61 5.53 9.63
CA LEU A 107 12.24 5.06 9.45
C LEU A 107 11.23 6.15 9.84
N ASN A 108 11.44 6.86 10.95
CA ASN A 108 10.61 7.99 11.36
C ASN A 108 10.58 9.08 10.30
N HIS A 109 11.74 9.42 9.75
CA HIS A 109 11.83 10.40 8.65
C HIS A 109 11.16 9.91 7.37
N PHE A 110 11.41 8.66 6.97
CA PHE A 110 10.82 8.06 5.77
C PHE A 110 9.29 8.01 5.82
N LEU A 111 8.73 7.73 7.01
CA LEU A 111 7.29 7.58 7.25
C LEU A 111 6.61 8.88 7.69
N ARG A 112 7.27 10.02 7.59
CA ARG A 112 6.72 11.33 7.94
C ARG A 112 5.45 11.68 7.16
N ASP A 113 4.69 12.63 7.63
CA ASP A 113 3.55 13.15 6.89
C ASP A 113 4.03 13.85 5.60
N HIS A 114 3.82 13.20 4.46
CA HIS A 114 4.29 13.71 3.15
C HIS A 114 3.61 15.02 2.70
N ARG A 115 2.64 15.55 3.47
CA ARG A 115 1.96 16.82 3.20
C ARG A 115 2.60 17.99 3.94
N THR A 116 3.13 17.72 5.13
CA THR A 116 3.66 18.75 6.05
C THR A 116 5.14 18.60 6.32
N ASP A 117 5.74 17.45 5.95
CA ASP A 117 7.09 17.01 6.31
C ASP A 117 7.31 16.78 7.82
N ASP A 118 6.23 16.85 8.63
CA ASP A 118 6.31 16.55 10.05
C ASP A 118 6.53 15.05 10.25
N GLN A 119 7.42 14.73 11.20
CA GLN A 119 7.73 13.36 11.58
C GLN A 119 7.30 13.06 13.02
N SER A 120 7.12 11.79 13.33
CA SER A 120 6.83 11.31 14.67
C SER A 120 7.65 10.06 14.97
N HIS A 121 7.77 9.71 16.24
CA HIS A 121 8.42 8.47 16.68
C HIS A 121 7.45 7.30 16.53
N TYR A 122 7.77 6.41 15.61
CA TYR A 122 7.00 5.19 15.38
C TYR A 122 7.18 4.19 16.52
N ASP A 123 6.10 3.50 16.85
CA ASP A 123 6.17 2.30 17.68
C ASP A 123 7.02 1.24 16.93
N PRO A 124 8.17 0.78 17.48
CA PRO A 124 9.03 -0.16 16.78
C PRO A 124 8.38 -1.51 16.44
N HIS A 125 7.33 -1.89 17.17
CA HIS A 125 6.56 -3.11 16.90
C HIS A 125 5.87 -3.08 15.52
N GLU A 126 5.61 -1.88 14.96
CA GLU A 126 5.09 -1.74 13.61
C GLU A 126 6.06 -2.29 12.56
N PHE A 127 7.37 -2.14 12.77
CA PHE A 127 8.39 -2.69 11.88
C PHE A 127 8.51 -4.21 12.01
N ASP A 128 8.35 -4.75 13.22
CA ASP A 128 8.27 -6.20 13.45
C ASP A 128 7.01 -6.79 12.81
N LEU A 129 5.87 -6.06 12.87
CA LEU A 129 4.64 -6.44 12.18
C LEU A 129 4.86 -6.54 10.67
N LEU A 130 5.49 -5.53 10.05
CA LEU A 130 5.81 -5.56 8.62
C LEU A 130 6.75 -6.71 8.25
N HIS A 131 7.80 -6.95 9.05
CA HIS A 131 8.72 -8.06 8.85
C HIS A 131 7.99 -9.42 8.90
N ASN A 132 7.17 -9.64 9.93
CA ASN A 132 6.37 -10.85 10.10
C ASN A 132 5.38 -11.04 8.95
N LEU A 133 4.76 -9.95 8.48
CA LEU A 133 3.83 -9.95 7.35
C LEU A 133 4.53 -10.39 6.06
N MET A 134 5.71 -9.83 5.77
CA MET A 134 6.48 -10.20 4.59
C MET A 134 6.97 -11.65 4.65
N ALA A 135 7.38 -12.14 5.82
CA ALA A 135 7.70 -13.54 6.04
C ALA A 135 6.48 -14.45 5.82
N ARG A 136 5.31 -14.07 6.33
CA ARG A 136 4.03 -14.78 6.14
C ARG A 136 3.64 -14.88 4.67
N LEU A 137 3.90 -13.84 3.89
CA LEU A 137 3.66 -13.80 2.45
C LEU A 137 4.69 -14.63 1.65
N GLY A 138 5.77 -15.10 2.29
CA GLY A 138 6.89 -15.78 1.65
C GLY A 138 7.81 -14.84 0.87
N ARG A 139 7.83 -13.56 1.25
CA ARG A 139 8.60 -12.49 0.62
C ARG A 139 9.46 -11.71 1.64
N PRO A 140 10.28 -12.37 2.49
CA PRO A 140 11.00 -11.70 3.60
C PRO A 140 11.92 -10.57 3.14
N GLN A 141 12.36 -10.58 1.88
CA GLN A 141 13.22 -9.57 1.26
C GLN A 141 12.48 -8.73 0.20
N GLY A 142 11.15 -8.81 0.18
CA GLY A 142 10.34 -8.10 -0.80
C GLY A 142 10.20 -6.62 -0.47
N MET A 143 9.93 -5.82 -1.52
CA MET A 143 9.59 -4.41 -1.39
C MET A 143 8.18 -4.25 -0.80
N ILE A 144 8.02 -3.26 0.07
CA ILE A 144 6.74 -2.78 0.57
C ILE A 144 6.54 -1.37 0.02
N ASP A 145 5.46 -1.16 -0.72
CA ASP A 145 5.05 0.17 -1.17
C ASP A 145 4.23 0.82 -0.05
N VAL A 146 4.72 1.94 0.48
CA VAL A 146 4.06 2.73 1.50
C VAL A 146 3.12 3.73 0.83
N VAL A 147 1.82 3.61 1.12
CA VAL A 147 0.77 4.53 0.67
C VAL A 147 0.63 5.71 1.65
N CYS A 148 0.68 5.43 2.95
CA CYS A 148 0.60 6.45 3.99
C CYS A 148 1.32 5.94 5.25
N GLY A 149 2.17 6.80 5.83
CA GLY A 149 2.78 6.60 7.13
C GLY A 149 2.11 7.47 8.20
N TYR A 150 2.92 8.26 8.92
CA TYR A 150 2.44 9.21 9.91
C TYR A 150 1.54 10.27 9.28
N ARG A 151 0.61 10.74 10.06
CA ARG A 151 -0.34 11.78 9.67
C ARG A 151 -0.53 12.74 10.83
N THR A 152 -0.25 14.03 10.62
CA THR A 152 -0.55 15.04 11.63
C THR A 152 -2.05 15.10 11.92
N PRO A 153 -2.47 15.56 13.10
CA PRO A 153 -3.89 15.78 13.41
C PRO A 153 -4.57 16.66 12.35
N GLU A 154 -3.87 17.69 11.86
CA GLU A 154 -4.36 18.63 10.85
C GLU A 154 -4.55 17.94 9.49
N SER A 155 -3.57 17.16 9.04
CA SER A 155 -3.68 16.34 7.82
C SER A 155 -4.82 15.33 7.91
N ASN A 156 -5.00 14.72 9.10
CA ASN A 156 -6.09 13.79 9.33
C ASN A 156 -7.46 14.50 9.28
N GLU A 157 -7.57 15.67 9.88
CA GLU A 157 -8.80 16.47 9.86
C GLU A 157 -9.11 16.94 8.44
N TYR A 158 -8.10 17.45 7.73
CA TYR A 158 -8.25 17.83 6.32
C TYR A 158 -8.83 16.68 5.48
N LEU A 159 -8.25 15.48 5.59
CA LEU A 159 -8.74 14.30 4.85
C LEU A 159 -10.16 13.90 5.24
N ARG A 160 -10.52 13.95 6.52
CA ARG A 160 -11.88 13.68 6.97
C ARG A 160 -12.91 14.66 6.39
N ASN A 161 -12.53 15.93 6.27
CA ASN A 161 -13.40 16.99 5.76
C ASN A 161 -13.58 16.92 4.23
N LEU A 162 -12.83 16.07 3.51
CA LEU A 162 -13.07 15.83 2.09
C LEU A 162 -14.35 15.02 1.83
N GLY A 163 -14.86 14.31 2.84
CA GLY A 163 -16.13 13.60 2.77
C GLY A 163 -16.08 12.20 3.42
N PRO A 164 -17.25 11.60 3.66
CA PRO A 164 -17.34 10.27 4.28
C PRO A 164 -16.70 9.16 3.43
N GLU A 165 -16.56 9.38 2.13
CA GLU A 165 -15.93 8.45 1.18
C GLU A 165 -14.42 8.30 1.37
N THR A 166 -13.80 9.08 2.26
CA THR A 166 -12.37 8.96 2.58
C THR A 166 -12.05 7.80 3.50
N GLY A 167 -13.03 7.35 4.32
CA GLY A 167 -12.83 6.31 5.32
C GLY A 167 -11.82 6.67 6.43
N VAL A 168 -11.56 7.97 6.63
CA VAL A 168 -10.57 8.44 7.62
C VAL A 168 -11.21 8.58 9.00
N ALA A 169 -10.74 7.79 9.96
CA ALA A 169 -11.20 7.82 11.34
C ALA A 169 -10.76 9.10 12.08
N LYS A 170 -11.59 9.55 13.06
CA LYS A 170 -11.23 10.69 13.93
C LYS A 170 -10.02 10.38 14.80
N HIS A 171 -9.98 9.18 15.39
CA HIS A 171 -8.89 8.68 16.22
C HIS A 171 -8.13 7.62 15.42
N SER A 172 -7.27 8.09 14.53
CA SER A 172 -6.52 7.23 13.62
C SER A 172 -5.18 6.81 14.23
N GLN A 173 -4.80 5.54 14.09
CA GLN A 173 -3.49 5.05 14.52
C GLN A 173 -2.33 5.70 13.72
N HIS A 174 -2.61 6.29 12.56
CA HIS A 174 -1.63 7.10 11.84
C HIS A 174 -1.20 8.35 12.60
N ILE A 175 -2.10 8.96 13.40
CA ILE A 175 -1.78 10.12 14.24
C ILE A 175 -0.86 9.71 15.40
N GLU A 176 -0.97 8.48 15.85
CA GLU A 176 -0.18 7.92 16.94
C GLU A 176 1.16 7.32 16.47
N ALA A 177 1.48 7.43 15.16
CA ALA A 177 2.63 6.76 14.53
C ALA A 177 2.69 5.25 14.84
N LYS A 178 1.54 4.57 14.73
CA LYS A 178 1.35 3.13 14.99
C LYS A 178 0.73 2.39 13.82
N ALA A 179 0.59 3.05 12.66
CA ALA A 179 -0.07 2.48 11.49
C ALA A 179 0.63 2.83 10.20
N ILE A 180 0.56 1.92 9.23
CA ILE A 180 1.04 2.12 7.87
C ILE A 180 0.03 1.53 6.89
N ASP A 181 -0.31 2.31 5.84
CA ASP A 181 -1.06 1.82 4.69
C ASP A 181 -0.10 1.31 3.63
N ILE A 182 -0.26 0.05 3.22
CA ILE A 182 0.73 -0.62 2.38
C ILE A 182 0.14 -1.34 1.17
N ARG A 183 1.00 -1.51 0.17
CA ARG A 183 0.87 -2.50 -0.92
C ARG A 183 2.13 -3.35 -0.96
N VAL A 184 2.04 -4.53 -1.55
CA VAL A 184 3.22 -5.37 -1.82
C VAL A 184 3.21 -5.74 -3.30
N PRO A 185 4.22 -5.32 -4.08
CA PRO A 185 4.31 -5.61 -5.51
C PRO A 185 4.16 -7.11 -5.81
N GLY A 186 3.26 -7.43 -6.74
CA GLY A 186 2.98 -8.81 -7.13
C GLY A 186 2.12 -9.62 -6.14
N ILE A 187 1.64 -9.01 -5.06
CA ILE A 187 0.69 -9.62 -4.13
C ILE A 187 -0.68 -8.93 -4.27
N ARG A 188 -1.73 -9.71 -4.52
CA ARG A 188 -3.10 -9.19 -4.54
C ARG A 188 -3.49 -8.67 -3.16
N THR A 189 -4.14 -7.51 -3.10
CA THR A 189 -4.54 -6.84 -1.84
C THR A 189 -5.32 -7.75 -0.90
N ARG A 190 -6.20 -8.61 -1.44
CA ARG A 190 -6.92 -9.60 -0.64
C ARG A 190 -5.98 -10.58 0.07
N ARG A 191 -4.93 -11.08 -0.62
CA ARG A 191 -3.94 -11.99 -0.02
C ARG A 191 -3.12 -11.27 1.04
N LEU A 192 -2.77 -10.00 0.81
CA LEU A 192 -2.07 -9.16 1.79
C LEU A 192 -2.91 -9.00 3.05
N ARG A 193 -4.22 -8.68 2.91
CA ARG A 193 -5.17 -8.63 4.03
C ARG A 193 -5.23 -9.95 4.79
N ASP A 194 -5.41 -11.08 4.09
CA ASP A 194 -5.55 -12.39 4.73
C ASP A 194 -4.28 -12.77 5.51
N ALA A 195 -3.09 -12.40 4.99
CA ALA A 195 -1.82 -12.57 5.69
C ALA A 195 -1.75 -11.69 6.94
N ALA A 196 -2.12 -10.41 6.85
CA ALA A 196 -2.14 -9.49 7.98
C ALA A 196 -3.09 -9.98 9.08
N LEU A 197 -4.33 -10.36 8.73
CA LEU A 197 -5.31 -10.92 9.67
C LEU A 197 -4.80 -12.16 10.40
N SER A 198 -4.03 -13.02 9.72
CA SER A 198 -3.48 -14.24 10.32
C SER A 198 -2.42 -14.00 11.38
N LEU A 199 -1.85 -12.78 11.46
CA LEU A 199 -0.87 -12.41 12.48
C LEU A 199 -1.51 -12.09 13.83
N GLN A 200 -2.76 -11.62 13.85
CA GLN A 200 -3.47 -11.19 15.06
C GLN A 200 -2.67 -10.14 15.88
N ALA A 201 -1.87 -9.30 15.20
CA ALA A 201 -0.92 -8.39 15.85
C ALA A 201 -1.49 -7.00 16.10
N GLY A 202 -2.64 -6.66 15.50
CA GLY A 202 -3.26 -5.35 15.65
C GLY A 202 -4.43 -5.15 14.69
N GLY A 203 -4.70 -3.91 14.29
CA GLY A 203 -5.77 -3.57 13.37
C GLY A 203 -5.41 -3.87 11.92
N VAL A 204 -6.40 -4.33 11.15
CA VAL A 204 -6.28 -4.59 9.72
C VAL A 204 -7.47 -3.99 8.97
N GLY A 205 -7.20 -2.98 8.13
CA GLY A 205 -8.17 -2.35 7.26
C GLY A 205 -7.99 -2.80 5.80
N TYR A 206 -9.07 -3.22 5.16
CA TYR A 206 -9.04 -3.63 3.77
C TYR A 206 -9.72 -2.60 2.87
N TYR A 207 -8.97 -2.00 1.95
CA TYR A 207 -9.42 -0.97 1.02
C TYR A 207 -9.34 -1.48 -0.43
N PRO A 208 -10.34 -2.28 -0.88
CA PRO A 208 -10.30 -2.96 -2.17
C PRO A 208 -10.25 -2.00 -3.37
N LEU A 209 -10.95 -0.87 -3.30
CA LEU A 209 -11.00 0.11 -4.38
C LEU A 209 -9.69 0.91 -4.49
N SER A 210 -9.14 1.32 -3.36
CA SER A 210 -7.85 2.02 -3.29
C SER A 210 -6.66 1.07 -3.35
N GLN A 211 -6.90 -0.26 -3.31
CA GLN A 211 -5.92 -1.33 -3.46
C GLN A 211 -4.77 -1.28 -2.43
N PHE A 212 -5.08 -0.98 -1.18
CA PHE A 212 -4.12 -1.08 -0.08
C PHE A 212 -4.71 -1.81 1.13
N VAL A 213 -3.84 -2.16 2.05
CA VAL A 213 -4.18 -2.68 3.37
C VAL A 213 -3.57 -1.78 4.41
N HIS A 214 -4.40 -1.35 5.35
CA HIS A 214 -3.97 -0.70 6.59
C HIS A 214 -3.52 -1.77 7.57
N VAL A 215 -2.39 -1.57 8.21
CA VAL A 215 -1.91 -2.39 9.34
C VAL A 215 -1.51 -1.46 10.48
N ASP A 216 -1.77 -1.88 11.71
CA ASP A 216 -1.37 -1.13 12.91
C ASP A 216 -1.13 -2.06 14.12
N VAL A 217 -0.42 -1.56 15.12
CA VAL A 217 -0.12 -2.27 16.39
C VAL A 217 -1.06 -1.87 17.53
N GLY A 218 -2.21 -1.31 17.20
CA GLY A 218 -3.27 -1.06 18.17
C GLY A 218 -4.05 -2.33 18.56
N PRO A 219 -5.22 -2.19 19.18
CA PRO A 219 -6.07 -3.33 19.50
C PRO A 219 -6.46 -4.15 18.27
N VAL A 220 -6.46 -5.49 18.39
CA VAL A 220 -6.83 -6.39 17.30
C VAL A 220 -8.27 -6.11 16.86
N ARG A 221 -8.42 -5.70 15.62
CA ARG A 221 -9.69 -5.41 14.94
C ARG A 221 -9.54 -5.50 13.45
N HIS A 222 -10.63 -5.56 12.72
CA HIS A 222 -10.60 -5.52 11.26
C HIS A 222 -11.83 -4.83 10.70
N TRP A 223 -11.68 -4.24 9.50
CA TRP A 223 -12.77 -3.64 8.73
C TRP A 223 -12.49 -3.72 7.25
N THR A 224 -13.54 -3.54 6.47
CA THR A 224 -13.45 -3.33 5.02
C THR A 224 -14.07 -1.99 4.70
N PHE A 225 -13.39 -1.18 3.90
CA PHE A 225 -13.93 0.06 3.40
C PHE A 225 -14.10 -0.02 1.89
N ASP A 226 -15.35 0.00 1.44
CA ASP A 226 -15.73 0.09 0.02
C ASP A 226 -16.71 1.26 -0.21
N ARG A 227 -17.26 1.38 -1.42
CA ARG A 227 -18.18 2.49 -1.75
C ARG A 227 -19.50 2.47 -0.97
N HIS A 228 -19.80 1.38 -0.29
CA HIS A 228 -21.06 1.18 0.45
C HIS A 228 -20.90 1.41 1.95
N GLY A 229 -19.73 1.79 2.41
CA GLY A 229 -19.41 2.06 3.79
C GLY A 229 -18.48 1.03 4.45
N GLU A 230 -18.37 1.13 5.77
CA GLU A 230 -17.53 0.25 6.59
C GLU A 230 -18.33 -1.00 7.01
N TYR A 231 -17.75 -2.21 6.83
CA TYR A 231 -18.28 -3.50 7.26
C TYR A 231 -17.26 -4.27 8.10
#